data_3c0d6b9c51e02a21bb93402dea73ac08
#
_entry.id   3c0d6b9c51e02a21bb93402dea73ac08
#
_cell.length_a   1.000
_cell.length_b   1.000
_cell.length_c   1.000
_cell.angle_alpha   90.00
_cell.angle_beta   90.00
_cell.angle_gamma   90.00
#
_symmetry.space_group_name_H-M   'P 1'
#
loop_
_entity.id
_entity.type
_entity.pdbx_description
1 polymer ?
#
loop_
_entity_poly.entity_id
_entity_poly.type
_entity_poly.pdbx_seq_one_letter_code
_entity_poly.pdbx_strand_id
1 'polypeptide(L)'
;MDSEIAFARGARPALLDAARAELVEHGSSGISLRAVARRAGVSHAAPKYHFGDRAGLLTAIAAEGFSMLATTLRSLHASSGPEVTQPLGALGRAYIDFSLAHPALFDLMFRPGELHPADPELLRAEAEAIGVLNSALVEMDPPGGHESPATSSLSLLSWALAHGLSVLVRDGALQAATETPTLDQAADLARDLTEVFAALISRATPSRP
;
A
#
# COMPACT_ATOMS: atom_id res chain seq x y z
N MET A 1 22.41 17.23 27.82
CA MET A 1 20.99 17.41 27.46
C MET A 1 20.79 17.56 25.95
N ASP A 2 21.53 18.44 25.25
CA ASP A 2 21.41 18.60 23.79
C ASP A 2 21.92 17.40 22.98
N SER A 3 22.94 16.69 23.46
CA SER A 3 23.49 15.51 22.78
C SER A 3 22.55 14.28 22.87
N GLU A 4 21.79 14.12 23.97
CA GLU A 4 20.79 13.06 24.14
C GLU A 4 19.55 13.31 23.28
N ILE A 5 19.15 14.57 23.13
CA ILE A 5 18.02 14.98 22.27
C ILE A 5 18.38 14.81 20.79
N ALA A 6 19.61 15.11 20.39
CA ALA A 6 20.09 14.89 19.02
C ALA A 6 20.21 13.40 18.69
N PHE A 7 20.68 12.58 19.65
CA PHE A 7 20.75 11.11 19.51
C PHE A 7 19.34 10.50 19.45
N ALA A 8 18.39 11.00 20.23
CA ALA A 8 16.99 10.56 20.18
C ALA A 8 16.34 10.87 18.84
N ARG A 9 16.59 12.04 18.22
CA ARG A 9 16.04 12.37 16.89
C ARG A 9 16.53 11.45 15.78
N GLY A 10 17.76 10.95 15.85
CA GLY A 10 18.32 9.97 14.90
C GLY A 10 17.82 8.54 15.10
N ALA A 11 17.21 8.23 16.27
CA ALA A 11 16.80 6.86 16.59
C ALA A 11 15.50 6.42 15.87
N ARG A 12 14.59 7.34 15.50
CA ARG A 12 13.31 6.98 14.87
C ARG A 12 13.49 6.22 13.54
N PRO A 13 14.34 6.66 12.59
CA PRO A 13 14.59 5.90 11.36
C PRO A 13 15.19 4.51 11.63
N ALA A 14 16.21 4.41 12.51
CA ALA A 14 16.82 3.14 12.85
C ALA A 14 15.83 2.17 13.53
N LEU A 15 14.91 2.69 14.33
CA LEU A 15 13.83 1.89 14.93
C LEU A 15 12.84 1.40 13.88
N LEU A 16 12.48 2.22 12.87
CA LEU A 16 11.60 1.82 11.79
C LEU A 16 12.26 0.76 10.89
N ASP A 17 13.54 0.92 10.56
CA ASP A 17 14.30 -0.09 9.83
C ASP A 17 14.35 -1.42 10.58
N ALA A 18 14.64 -1.38 11.87
CA ALA A 18 14.66 -2.57 12.73
C ALA A 18 13.26 -3.21 12.82
N ALA A 19 12.21 -2.40 12.93
CA ALA A 19 10.86 -2.90 13.05
C ALA A 19 10.36 -3.53 11.74
N ARG A 20 10.74 -3.00 10.57
CA ARG A 20 10.46 -3.64 9.26
C ARG A 20 11.17 -4.99 9.16
N ALA A 21 12.42 -5.09 9.60
CA ALA A 21 13.12 -6.38 9.62
C ALA A 21 12.42 -7.39 10.55
N GLU A 22 12.02 -6.99 11.77
CA GLU A 22 11.23 -7.84 12.67
C GLU A 22 9.89 -8.26 12.05
N LEU A 23 9.23 -7.34 11.31
CA LEU A 23 7.97 -7.62 10.62
C LEU A 23 8.13 -8.73 9.56
N VAL A 24 9.20 -8.65 8.76
CA VAL A 24 9.49 -9.65 7.72
C VAL A 24 9.82 -11.02 8.33
N GLU A 25 10.60 -11.03 9.42
CA GLU A 25 11.06 -12.27 10.03
C GLU A 25 9.99 -12.97 10.89
N HIS A 26 9.12 -12.19 11.57
CA HIS A 26 8.27 -12.71 12.65
C HIS A 26 6.79 -12.36 12.48
N GLY A 27 6.43 -11.62 11.45
CA GLY A 27 5.08 -11.08 11.26
C GLY A 27 4.70 -10.03 12.31
N SER A 28 3.54 -9.39 12.15
CA SER A 28 3.10 -8.35 13.07
C SER A 28 2.96 -8.87 14.50
N SER A 29 2.45 -10.07 14.70
CA SER A 29 2.25 -10.67 16.05
C SER A 29 3.57 -10.90 16.81
N GLY A 30 4.67 -11.12 16.12
CA GLY A 30 6.00 -11.36 16.70
C GLY A 30 6.77 -10.09 17.11
N ILE A 31 6.33 -8.91 16.66
CA ILE A 31 7.02 -7.66 16.95
C ILE A 31 6.87 -7.25 18.43
N SER A 32 7.98 -6.92 19.06
CA SER A 32 8.00 -6.28 20.38
C SER A 32 8.91 -5.06 20.40
N LEU A 33 8.52 -4.01 21.14
CA LEU A 33 9.34 -2.79 21.30
C LEU A 33 10.76 -3.11 21.81
N ARG A 34 10.91 -4.13 22.65
CA ARG A 34 12.20 -4.57 23.17
C ARG A 34 13.08 -5.21 22.09
N ALA A 35 12.50 -6.06 21.24
CA ALA A 35 13.23 -6.68 20.13
C ALA A 35 13.70 -5.62 19.13
N VAL A 36 12.82 -4.67 18.79
CA VAL A 36 13.13 -3.56 17.90
C VAL A 36 14.24 -2.66 18.48
N ALA A 37 14.17 -2.28 19.76
CA ALA A 37 15.22 -1.50 20.40
C ALA A 37 16.58 -2.21 20.38
N ARG A 38 16.60 -3.52 20.68
CA ARG A 38 17.81 -4.33 20.64
C ARG A 38 18.40 -4.41 19.23
N ARG A 39 17.55 -4.65 18.19
CA ARG A 39 17.98 -4.71 16.81
C ARG A 39 18.52 -3.37 16.30
N ALA A 40 17.88 -2.27 16.69
CA ALA A 40 18.31 -0.91 16.35
C ALA A 40 19.54 -0.42 17.11
N GLY A 41 20.01 -1.15 18.14
CA GLY A 41 21.14 -0.76 18.96
C GLY A 41 20.89 0.47 19.84
N VAL A 42 19.62 0.73 20.20
CA VAL A 42 19.22 1.90 21.00
C VAL A 42 18.70 1.49 22.39
N SER A 43 18.47 2.47 23.26
CA SER A 43 17.91 2.22 24.58
C SER A 43 16.52 1.58 24.52
N HIS A 44 16.19 0.73 25.49
CA HIS A 44 14.86 0.10 25.59
C HIS A 44 13.70 1.11 25.76
N ALA A 45 14.00 2.34 26.19
CA ALA A 45 13.02 3.41 26.34
C ALA A 45 12.72 4.13 25.01
N ALA A 46 13.64 4.09 24.04
CA ALA A 46 13.52 4.82 22.79
C ALA A 46 12.26 4.50 21.98
N PRO A 47 11.86 3.23 21.76
CA PRO A 47 10.64 2.93 21.01
C PRO A 47 9.38 3.51 21.67
N LYS A 48 9.28 3.43 23.00
CA LYS A 48 8.15 4.00 23.74
C LYS A 48 8.11 5.53 23.63
N TYR A 49 9.27 6.16 23.63
CA TYR A 49 9.37 7.62 23.44
C TYR A 49 8.88 8.07 22.06
N HIS A 50 9.23 7.32 20.99
CA HIS A 50 8.92 7.69 19.62
C HIS A 50 7.53 7.27 19.16
N PHE A 51 7.01 6.15 19.65
CA PHE A 51 5.79 5.52 19.15
C PHE A 51 4.72 5.30 20.21
N GLY A 52 5.03 5.57 21.48
CA GLY A 52 4.10 5.35 22.60
C GLY A 52 4.00 3.86 23.00
N ASP A 53 3.44 3.04 22.10
CA ASP A 53 3.23 1.63 22.32
C ASP A 53 3.51 0.79 21.06
N ARG A 54 3.19 -0.52 21.11
CA ARG A 54 3.35 -1.42 19.98
C ARG A 54 2.43 -1.03 18.81
N ALA A 55 1.19 -0.65 19.08
CA ALA A 55 0.26 -0.26 18.03
C ALA A 55 0.74 1.01 17.32
N GLY A 56 1.27 2.00 18.05
CA GLY A 56 1.87 3.20 17.46
C GLY A 56 3.09 2.90 16.57
N LEU A 57 3.94 1.94 16.97
CA LEU A 57 5.04 1.48 16.12
C LEU A 57 4.52 0.81 14.84
N LEU A 58 3.54 -0.09 14.95
CA LEU A 58 2.92 -0.75 13.79
C LEU A 58 2.22 0.25 12.88
N THR A 59 1.55 1.26 13.45
CA THR A 59 0.93 2.36 12.71
C THR A 59 1.95 3.14 11.89
N ALA A 60 3.09 3.48 12.48
CA ALA A 60 4.16 4.18 11.75
C ALA A 60 4.72 3.34 10.58
N ILE A 61 4.87 2.02 10.76
CA ILE A 61 5.28 1.11 9.68
C ILE A 61 4.20 1.04 8.58
N ALA A 62 2.93 0.95 8.95
CA ALA A 62 1.83 0.93 7.99
C ALA A 62 1.73 2.24 7.20
N ALA A 63 1.92 3.40 7.84
CA ALA A 63 1.98 4.70 7.18
C ALA A 63 3.14 4.78 6.16
N GLU A 64 4.33 4.28 6.51
CA GLU A 64 5.43 4.14 5.55
C GLU A 64 5.04 3.23 4.38
N GLY A 65 4.36 2.12 4.64
CA GLY A 65 3.88 1.19 3.61
C GLY A 65 2.93 1.86 2.61
N PHE A 66 1.94 2.61 3.09
CA PHE A 66 1.04 3.39 2.23
C PHE A 66 1.79 4.48 1.44
N SER A 67 2.76 5.16 2.05
CA SER A 67 3.60 6.16 1.37
C SER A 67 4.48 5.52 0.28
N MET A 68 5.02 4.31 0.52
CA MET A 68 5.76 3.54 -0.48
C MET A 68 4.85 3.13 -1.64
N LEU A 69 3.64 2.62 -1.34
CA LEU A 69 2.64 2.28 -2.35
C LEU A 69 2.27 3.50 -3.18
N ALA A 70 1.94 4.64 -2.55
CA ALA A 70 1.63 5.89 -3.24
C ALA A 70 2.77 6.34 -4.17
N THR A 71 4.01 6.22 -3.72
CA THR A 71 5.20 6.57 -4.52
C THR A 71 5.35 5.64 -5.72
N THR A 72 5.17 4.34 -5.54
CA THR A 72 5.22 3.34 -6.61
C THR A 72 4.17 3.64 -7.68
N LEU A 73 2.92 3.82 -7.27
CA LEU A 73 1.81 4.11 -8.17
C LEU A 73 2.01 5.45 -8.91
N ARG A 74 2.47 6.50 -8.21
CA ARG A 74 2.72 7.83 -8.79
C ARG A 74 3.84 7.81 -9.81
N SER A 75 4.93 7.07 -9.53
CA SER A 75 6.06 6.95 -10.45
C SER A 75 5.65 6.30 -11.77
N LEU A 76 4.79 5.28 -11.71
CA LEU A 76 4.25 4.64 -12.90
C LEU A 76 3.30 5.55 -13.66
N HIS A 77 2.40 6.23 -12.97
CA HIS A 77 1.47 7.17 -13.58
C HIS A 77 2.22 8.32 -14.31
N ALA A 78 3.25 8.87 -13.69
CA ALA A 78 4.08 9.92 -14.30
C ALA A 78 4.95 9.43 -15.47
N SER A 79 5.34 8.15 -15.46
CA SER A 79 6.15 7.53 -16.53
C SER A 79 5.29 7.05 -17.70
N SER A 80 3.99 6.97 -17.50
CA SER A 80 3.01 6.64 -18.51
C SER A 80 2.83 7.86 -19.41
N GLY A 81 3.56 7.92 -20.53
CA GLY A 81 3.39 8.95 -21.54
C GLY A 81 1.99 8.88 -22.18
N PRO A 82 1.64 9.83 -23.05
CA PRO A 82 0.31 9.89 -23.71
C PRO A 82 -0.03 8.65 -24.58
N GLU A 83 0.93 7.76 -24.76
CA GLU A 83 0.76 6.49 -25.49
C GLU A 83 0.24 5.34 -24.62
N VAL A 84 0.22 5.47 -23.26
CA VAL A 84 -0.34 4.44 -22.39
C VAL A 84 -1.86 4.52 -22.43
N THR A 85 -2.45 3.67 -23.25
CA THR A 85 -3.89 3.62 -23.52
C THR A 85 -4.73 3.18 -22.32
N GLN A 86 -4.12 2.66 -21.23
CA GLN A 86 -4.83 2.15 -20.07
C GLN A 86 -4.07 2.36 -18.75
N PRO A 87 -4.02 3.60 -18.21
CA PRO A 87 -3.32 3.87 -16.94
C PRO A 87 -3.89 3.07 -15.76
N LEU A 88 -5.18 2.77 -15.77
CA LEU A 88 -5.84 2.00 -14.70
C LEU A 88 -5.33 0.56 -14.61
N GLY A 89 -5.10 -0.12 -15.73
CA GLY A 89 -4.52 -1.47 -15.75
C GLY A 89 -3.09 -1.48 -15.19
N ALA A 90 -2.27 -0.51 -15.59
CA ALA A 90 -0.91 -0.35 -15.08
C ALA A 90 -0.88 -0.11 -13.56
N LEU A 91 -1.79 0.71 -13.02
CA LEU A 91 -1.92 0.92 -11.57
C LEU A 91 -2.34 -0.37 -10.85
N GLY A 92 -3.29 -1.11 -11.39
CA GLY A 92 -3.72 -2.40 -10.84
C GLY A 92 -2.59 -3.42 -10.79
N ARG A 93 -1.82 -3.53 -11.88
CA ARG A 93 -0.62 -4.38 -11.97
C ARG A 93 0.41 -3.99 -10.90
N ALA A 94 0.73 -2.71 -10.77
CA ALA A 94 1.69 -2.22 -9.78
C ALA A 94 1.24 -2.46 -8.34
N TYR A 95 -0.05 -2.38 -8.08
CA TYR A 95 -0.62 -2.71 -6.76
C TYR A 95 -0.40 -4.19 -6.41
N ILE A 96 -0.64 -5.10 -7.36
CA ILE A 96 -0.39 -6.54 -7.20
C ILE A 96 1.11 -6.78 -6.97
N ASP A 97 1.98 -6.18 -7.79
CA ASP A 97 3.43 -6.31 -7.66
C ASP A 97 3.94 -5.84 -6.31
N PHE A 98 3.43 -4.70 -5.81
CA PHE A 98 3.74 -4.21 -4.47
C PHE A 98 3.33 -5.21 -3.38
N SER A 99 2.14 -5.79 -3.47
CA SER A 99 1.64 -6.77 -2.50
C SER A 99 2.50 -8.03 -2.42
N LEU A 100 3.04 -8.46 -3.57
CA LEU A 100 3.90 -9.64 -3.67
C LEU A 100 5.35 -9.35 -3.25
N ALA A 101 5.84 -8.14 -3.53
CA ALA A 101 7.17 -7.71 -3.12
C ALA A 101 7.28 -7.45 -1.61
N HIS A 102 6.18 -7.03 -0.96
CA HIS A 102 6.14 -6.63 0.44
C HIS A 102 5.03 -7.33 1.24
N PRO A 103 4.96 -8.68 1.26
CA PRO A 103 3.80 -9.40 1.78
C PRO A 103 3.49 -9.10 3.25
N ALA A 104 4.48 -9.09 4.13
CA ALA A 104 4.27 -8.82 5.56
C ALA A 104 3.84 -7.36 5.83
N LEU A 105 4.39 -6.42 5.06
CA LEU A 105 4.03 -5.01 5.14
C LEU A 105 2.60 -4.79 4.63
N PHE A 106 2.26 -5.39 3.49
CA PHE A 106 0.92 -5.32 2.92
C PHE A 106 -0.13 -5.89 3.88
N ASP A 107 0.15 -7.02 4.53
CA ASP A 107 -0.74 -7.57 5.54
C ASP A 107 -0.97 -6.61 6.72
N LEU A 108 0.09 -5.97 7.19
CA LEU A 108 -0.01 -5.02 8.30
C LEU A 108 -0.84 -3.79 7.91
N MET A 109 -0.64 -3.24 6.71
CA MET A 109 -1.35 -2.04 6.21
C MET A 109 -2.87 -2.20 6.29
N PHE A 110 -3.39 -3.41 6.08
CA PHE A 110 -4.83 -3.69 6.05
C PHE A 110 -5.34 -4.44 7.29
N ARG A 111 -4.66 -4.25 8.45
CA ARG A 111 -5.10 -4.79 9.77
C ARG A 111 -5.44 -3.67 10.76
N PRO A 112 -6.56 -2.96 10.57
CA PRO A 112 -6.90 -1.80 11.41
C PRO A 112 -6.99 -2.14 12.90
N GLY A 113 -7.29 -3.38 13.27
CA GLY A 113 -7.32 -3.83 14.67
C GLY A 113 -5.96 -3.88 15.37
N GLU A 114 -4.85 -3.80 14.63
CA GLU A 114 -3.48 -3.73 15.19
C GLU A 114 -2.90 -2.30 15.20
N LEU A 115 -3.61 -1.34 14.60
CA LEU A 115 -3.15 0.03 14.36
C LEU A 115 -3.93 1.05 15.20
N HIS A 116 -3.44 2.28 15.25
CA HIS A 116 -4.19 3.46 15.69
C HIS A 116 -4.88 4.09 14.47
N PRO A 117 -6.15 3.75 14.17
CA PRO A 117 -6.78 4.11 12.88
C PRO A 117 -7.06 5.62 12.73
N ALA A 118 -6.99 6.39 13.82
CA ALA A 118 -7.13 7.84 13.80
C ALA A 118 -5.78 8.58 13.76
N ASP A 119 -4.66 7.89 13.55
CA ASP A 119 -3.35 8.51 13.47
C ASP A 119 -3.25 9.41 12.23
N PRO A 120 -2.87 10.69 12.38
CA PRO A 120 -2.86 11.63 11.25
C PRO A 120 -1.85 11.29 10.15
N GLU A 121 -0.71 10.66 10.49
CA GLU A 121 0.30 10.24 9.52
C GLU A 121 -0.21 9.06 8.69
N LEU A 122 -0.87 8.09 9.33
CA LEU A 122 -1.53 6.97 8.66
C LEU A 122 -2.63 7.46 7.71
N LEU A 123 -3.59 8.25 8.20
CA LEU A 123 -4.70 8.78 7.39
C LEU A 123 -4.21 9.57 6.17
N ARG A 124 -3.15 10.36 6.33
CA ARG A 124 -2.54 11.10 5.22
C ARG A 124 -1.94 10.14 4.19
N ALA A 125 -1.20 9.14 4.62
CA ALA A 125 -0.57 8.17 3.73
C ALA A 125 -1.61 7.32 2.97
N GLU A 126 -2.68 6.90 3.63
CA GLU A 126 -3.83 6.23 3.01
C GLU A 126 -4.49 7.12 1.94
N ALA A 127 -4.76 8.39 2.29
CA ALA A 127 -5.34 9.35 1.36
C ALA A 127 -4.43 9.63 0.15
N GLU A 128 -3.11 9.66 0.33
CA GLU A 128 -2.15 9.79 -0.77
C GLU A 128 -2.20 8.58 -1.71
N ALA A 129 -2.27 7.37 -1.18
CA ALA A 129 -2.31 6.16 -2.00
C ALA A 129 -3.58 6.08 -2.85
N ILE A 130 -4.76 6.31 -2.25
CA ILE A 130 -6.03 6.31 -3.00
C ILE A 130 -6.12 7.52 -3.95
N GLY A 131 -5.49 8.64 -3.60
CA GLY A 131 -5.45 9.85 -4.40
C GLY A 131 -4.82 9.64 -5.78
N VAL A 132 -3.81 8.78 -5.89
CA VAL A 132 -3.20 8.45 -7.19
C VAL A 132 -4.21 7.76 -8.11
N LEU A 133 -4.98 6.81 -7.58
CA LEU A 133 -6.03 6.13 -8.34
C LEU A 133 -7.13 7.10 -8.77
N ASN A 134 -7.57 7.98 -7.86
CA ASN A 134 -8.57 9.00 -8.15
C ASN A 134 -8.11 9.94 -9.28
N SER A 135 -6.84 10.38 -9.25
CA SER A 135 -6.27 11.25 -10.28
C SER A 135 -6.29 10.57 -11.66
N ALA A 136 -5.87 9.31 -11.73
CA ALA A 136 -5.88 8.55 -12.98
C ALA A 136 -7.29 8.39 -13.56
N LEU A 137 -8.30 8.17 -12.70
CA LEU A 137 -9.69 8.05 -13.15
C LEU A 137 -10.29 9.38 -13.61
N VAL A 138 -9.95 10.50 -12.94
CA VAL A 138 -10.38 11.85 -13.36
C VAL A 138 -9.78 12.22 -14.72
N GLU A 139 -8.55 11.81 -15.01
CA GLU A 139 -7.92 12.04 -16.31
C GLU A 139 -8.59 11.23 -17.43
N MET A 140 -9.12 10.03 -17.12
CA MET A 140 -9.85 9.20 -18.08
C MET A 140 -11.26 9.73 -18.40
N ASP A 141 -11.95 10.31 -17.41
CA ASP A 141 -13.26 10.93 -17.55
C ASP A 141 -13.33 12.24 -16.72
N PRO A 142 -12.91 13.38 -17.29
CA PRO A 142 -12.95 14.66 -16.62
C PRO A 142 -14.38 15.03 -16.21
N PRO A 143 -14.63 15.41 -14.97
CA PRO A 143 -15.97 15.65 -14.47
C PRO A 143 -16.67 16.77 -15.23
N GLY A 144 -17.81 16.44 -15.82
CA GLY A 144 -18.75 17.40 -16.44
C GLY A 144 -19.64 18.11 -15.44
N GLY A 145 -19.17 18.39 -14.22
CA GLY A 145 -19.87 19.10 -13.15
C GLY A 145 -20.44 18.18 -12.05
N HIS A 146 -20.13 18.52 -10.81
CA HIS A 146 -20.81 18.13 -9.55
C HIS A 146 -20.46 16.81 -8.85
N GLU A 147 -19.50 15.99 -9.25
CA GLU A 147 -19.03 14.99 -8.32
C GLU A 147 -17.81 15.51 -7.54
N SER A 148 -17.94 15.48 -6.21
CA SER A 148 -16.85 15.76 -5.27
C SER A 148 -15.70 14.79 -5.54
N PRO A 149 -14.42 15.20 -5.41
CA PRO A 149 -13.26 14.33 -5.55
C PRO A 149 -13.16 13.23 -4.47
N ALA A 150 -14.14 13.11 -3.61
CA ALA A 150 -14.25 12.03 -2.64
C ALA A 150 -14.62 10.74 -3.37
N THR A 151 -13.65 9.86 -3.46
CA THR A 151 -13.71 8.44 -3.77
C THR A 151 -14.93 8.01 -4.60
N SER A 152 -14.80 8.10 -5.92
CA SER A 152 -15.88 7.65 -6.82
C SER A 152 -16.15 6.16 -6.63
N SER A 153 -17.35 5.70 -6.93
CA SER A 153 -17.69 4.26 -6.93
C SER A 153 -16.71 3.46 -7.80
N LEU A 154 -16.21 4.04 -8.89
CA LEU A 154 -15.24 3.42 -9.77
C LEU A 154 -13.86 3.28 -9.11
N SER A 155 -13.42 4.27 -8.31
CA SER A 155 -12.20 4.15 -7.51
C SER A 155 -12.28 3.01 -6.51
N LEU A 156 -13.40 2.90 -5.79
CA LEU A 156 -13.64 1.82 -4.85
C LEU A 156 -13.67 0.45 -5.53
N LEU A 157 -14.34 0.33 -6.69
CA LEU A 157 -14.38 -0.92 -7.45
C LEU A 157 -13.00 -1.31 -7.97
N SER A 158 -12.24 -0.35 -8.49
CA SER A 158 -10.88 -0.59 -9.00
C SER A 158 -9.95 -1.04 -7.89
N TRP A 159 -10.00 -0.35 -6.75
CA TRP A 159 -9.22 -0.75 -5.58
C TRP A 159 -9.65 -2.12 -5.03
N ALA A 160 -10.95 -2.36 -4.88
CA ALA A 160 -11.48 -3.63 -4.39
C ALA A 160 -11.06 -4.82 -5.30
N LEU A 161 -11.07 -4.63 -6.62
CA LEU A 161 -10.58 -5.63 -7.56
C LEU A 161 -9.08 -5.91 -7.36
N ALA A 162 -8.24 -4.88 -7.42
CA ALA A 162 -6.79 -5.06 -7.30
C ALA A 162 -6.41 -5.65 -5.93
N HIS A 163 -7.05 -5.19 -4.85
CA HIS A 163 -6.84 -5.70 -3.51
C HIS A 163 -7.31 -7.15 -3.38
N GLY A 164 -8.50 -7.47 -3.86
CA GLY A 164 -9.04 -8.83 -3.85
C GLY A 164 -8.16 -9.81 -4.64
N LEU A 165 -7.70 -9.44 -5.83
CA LEU A 165 -6.77 -10.25 -6.61
C LEU A 165 -5.44 -10.47 -5.87
N SER A 166 -4.87 -9.41 -5.26
CA SER A 166 -3.65 -9.52 -4.45
C SER A 166 -3.80 -10.52 -3.31
N VAL A 167 -4.92 -10.47 -2.58
CA VAL A 167 -5.20 -11.41 -1.48
C VAL A 167 -5.38 -12.83 -2.02
N LEU A 168 -6.18 -13.02 -3.08
CA LEU A 168 -6.43 -14.34 -3.68
C LEU A 168 -5.14 -15.02 -4.18
N VAL A 169 -4.22 -14.25 -4.79
CA VAL A 169 -2.91 -14.78 -5.21
C VAL A 169 -2.09 -15.20 -4.01
N ARG A 170 -1.98 -14.36 -2.99
CA ARG A 170 -1.12 -14.59 -1.82
C ARG A 170 -1.63 -15.73 -0.94
N ASP A 171 -2.93 -15.89 -0.84
CA ASP A 171 -3.56 -16.96 -0.05
C ASP A 171 -3.62 -18.31 -0.82
N GLY A 172 -3.20 -18.34 -2.09
CA GLY A 172 -3.26 -19.53 -2.93
C GLY A 172 -4.65 -19.84 -3.46
N ALA A 173 -5.65 -19.01 -3.18
CA ALA A 173 -7.03 -19.25 -3.59
C ALA A 173 -7.21 -19.09 -5.11
N LEU A 174 -6.50 -18.15 -5.74
CA LEU A 174 -6.55 -17.99 -7.19
C LEU A 174 -5.94 -19.20 -7.90
N GLN A 175 -4.83 -19.72 -7.40
CA GLN A 175 -4.17 -20.94 -7.90
C GLN A 175 -5.11 -22.13 -7.89
N ALA A 176 -5.83 -22.30 -6.76
CA ALA A 176 -6.78 -23.40 -6.61
C ALA A 176 -8.01 -23.27 -7.52
N ALA A 177 -8.48 -22.05 -7.78
CA ALA A 177 -9.67 -21.78 -8.58
C ALA A 177 -9.44 -21.84 -10.09
N THR A 178 -8.21 -21.62 -10.57
CA THR A 178 -7.92 -21.39 -11.99
C THR A 178 -6.92 -22.40 -12.60
N GLU A 179 -6.55 -23.44 -11.84
CA GLU A 179 -5.57 -24.45 -12.27
C GLU A 179 -4.20 -23.82 -12.63
N THR A 180 -3.84 -22.70 -12.03
CA THR A 180 -2.52 -22.06 -12.15
C THR A 180 -1.61 -22.59 -11.03
N PRO A 181 -0.71 -23.58 -11.30
CA PRO A 181 -0.04 -24.32 -10.23
C PRO A 181 1.04 -23.53 -9.50
N THR A 182 1.47 -22.38 -10.03
CA THR A 182 2.54 -21.57 -9.42
C THR A 182 2.06 -20.19 -9.02
N LEU A 183 2.78 -19.59 -8.06
CA LEU A 183 2.54 -18.21 -7.63
C LEU A 183 2.70 -17.22 -8.81
N ASP A 184 3.73 -17.42 -9.64
CA ASP A 184 4.01 -16.54 -10.79
C ASP A 184 2.88 -16.56 -11.81
N GLN A 185 2.36 -17.76 -12.15
CA GLN A 185 1.23 -17.89 -13.08
C GLN A 185 -0.05 -17.26 -12.55
N ALA A 186 -0.32 -17.40 -11.24
CA ALA A 186 -1.46 -16.75 -10.62
C ALA A 186 -1.29 -15.22 -10.56
N ALA A 187 -0.06 -14.76 -10.32
CA ALA A 187 0.26 -13.34 -10.35
C ALA A 187 0.09 -12.74 -11.75
N ASP A 188 0.54 -13.45 -12.80
CA ASP A 188 0.36 -13.04 -14.18
C ASP A 188 -1.13 -12.97 -14.55
N LEU A 189 -1.90 -14.00 -14.19
CA LEU A 189 -3.36 -13.98 -14.38
C LEU A 189 -4.01 -12.81 -13.66
N ALA A 190 -3.62 -12.51 -12.42
CA ALA A 190 -4.17 -11.38 -11.67
C ALA A 190 -3.84 -10.04 -12.34
N ARG A 191 -2.63 -9.88 -12.89
CA ARG A 191 -2.23 -8.70 -13.67
C ARG A 191 -3.08 -8.57 -14.94
N ASP A 192 -3.28 -9.66 -15.67
CA ASP A 192 -4.10 -9.68 -16.89
C ASP A 192 -5.56 -9.31 -16.57
N LEU A 193 -6.11 -9.77 -15.45
CA LEU A 193 -7.45 -9.42 -15.02
C LEU A 193 -7.61 -7.91 -14.73
N THR A 194 -6.57 -7.24 -14.24
CA THR A 194 -6.62 -5.76 -14.09
C THR A 194 -6.64 -5.05 -15.43
N GLU A 195 -5.95 -5.57 -16.47
CA GLU A 195 -5.99 -5.03 -17.83
C GLU A 195 -7.36 -5.26 -18.49
N VAL A 196 -7.93 -6.45 -18.31
CA VAL A 196 -9.28 -6.74 -18.81
C VAL A 196 -10.30 -5.78 -18.18
N PHE A 197 -10.22 -5.55 -16.89
CA PHE A 197 -11.09 -4.61 -16.19
C PHE A 197 -10.91 -3.18 -16.72
N ALA A 198 -9.68 -2.71 -16.89
CA ALA A 198 -9.40 -1.39 -17.44
C ALA A 198 -9.99 -1.24 -18.87
N ALA A 199 -9.87 -2.26 -19.71
CA ALA A 199 -10.45 -2.28 -21.05
C ALA A 199 -11.99 -2.24 -21.03
N LEU A 200 -12.64 -2.92 -20.09
CA LEU A 200 -14.08 -2.87 -19.91
C LEU A 200 -14.57 -1.46 -19.52
N ILE A 201 -13.87 -0.81 -18.57
CA ILE A 201 -14.18 0.55 -18.15
C ILE A 201 -14.02 1.53 -19.31
N SER A 202 -12.92 1.47 -20.06
CA SER A 202 -12.67 2.35 -21.20
C SER A 202 -13.75 2.22 -22.30
N ARG A 203 -14.31 1.03 -22.48
CA ARG A 203 -15.42 0.81 -23.44
C ARG A 203 -16.77 1.31 -22.91
N ALA A 204 -16.96 1.26 -21.59
CA ALA A 204 -18.20 1.71 -20.95
C ALA A 204 -18.29 3.24 -20.84
N THR A 205 -17.14 3.93 -20.90
CA THR A 205 -17.05 5.39 -20.90
C THR A 205 -16.89 5.88 -22.35
N PRO A 206 -17.99 6.20 -23.06
CA PRO A 206 -17.89 6.65 -24.45
C PRO A 206 -17.16 7.99 -24.51
N SER A 207 -16.11 8.07 -25.33
CA SER A 207 -15.47 9.35 -25.67
C SER A 207 -16.55 10.33 -26.11
N ARG A 208 -16.77 11.39 -25.34
CA ARG A 208 -17.66 12.49 -25.76
C ARG A 208 -17.05 13.14 -27.01
N PRO A 209 -17.88 13.39 -28.03
CA PRO A 209 -17.44 14.08 -29.25
C PRO A 209 -17.01 15.52 -28.99
#